data_a3468639fa045a0733b7ab112f5bd3c5
#
_entry.id   a3468639fa045a0733b7ab112f5bd3c5
#
_cell.length_a   1.000
_cell.length_b   1.000
_cell.length_c   1.000
_cell.angle_alpha   90.00
_cell.angle_beta   90.00
_cell.angle_gamma   90.00
#
_symmetry.space_group_name_H-M   'P 1'
#
loop_
_entity.id
_entity.type
_entity.pdbx_description
1 polymer ?
#
loop_
_entity_poly.entity_id
_entity_poly.type
_entity_poly.pdbx_seq_one_letter_code
_entity_poly.pdbx_strand_id
1 'polypeptide(L)'
;MSGKSITPVRVLIADDHRLFAEALEAMLSSEARIEVVGSASDGGEAVDLARRLQPDVVALDISMPVMDGFEAAAKMEQLQRPPAVLMLTGSNAPEDIDRARRAGAKGYITKDTIAARLVDAILSAADKPG
;
A
#
# COMPACT_ATOMS: atom_id res chain seq x y z
N MET A 1 27.89 2.66 -16.26
CA MET A 1 27.37 2.39 -16.07
C MET A 1 26.86 2.28 -15.63
N SER A 2 26.89 2.65 -15.61
CA SER A 2 26.22 2.35 -14.91
C SER A 2 25.47 1.38 -15.11
N GLY A 3 25.49 0.88 -15.75
CA GLY A 3 24.69 -0.18 -15.98
C GLY A 3 23.70 -0.51 -14.94
N LYS A 4 23.50 0.34 -14.12
CA LYS A 4 22.58 0.10 -13.05
C LYS A 4 21.18 0.29 -13.57
N SER A 5 20.44 -0.78 -13.78
CA SER A 5 19.04 -0.66 -14.09
C SER A 5 18.29 -0.41 -12.78
N ILE A 6 17.46 0.59 -12.78
CA ILE A 6 16.62 0.89 -11.64
C ILE A 6 15.33 0.12 -11.79
N THR A 7 15.12 -0.86 -10.92
CA THR A 7 13.88 -1.60 -10.91
C THR A 7 12.85 -0.79 -10.14
N PRO A 8 11.71 -0.44 -10.74
CA PRO A 8 10.69 0.33 -10.03
C PRO A 8 10.13 -0.47 -8.85
N VAL A 9 9.71 0.24 -7.83
CA VAL A 9 8.96 -0.35 -6.73
C VAL A 9 7.57 -0.71 -7.25
N ARG A 10 7.16 -1.95 -7.11
CA ARG A 10 5.86 -2.42 -7.59
C ARG A 10 4.83 -2.26 -6.51
N VAL A 11 3.75 -1.54 -6.83
CA VAL A 11 2.76 -1.12 -5.85
C VAL A 11 1.38 -1.63 -6.22
N LEU A 12 0.70 -2.21 -5.26
CA LEU A 12 -0.73 -2.55 -5.36
C LEU A 12 -1.51 -1.50 -4.58
N ILE A 13 -2.55 -0.95 -5.19
CA ILE A 13 -3.43 0.00 -4.52
C ILE A 13 -4.70 -0.73 -4.12
N ALA A 14 -5.13 -0.57 -2.87
CA ALA A 14 -6.37 -1.19 -2.39
C ALA A 14 -7.21 -0.11 -1.70
N ASP A 15 -8.31 0.27 -2.33
CA ASP A 15 -9.21 1.31 -1.84
C ASP A 15 -10.55 1.15 -2.53
N ASP A 16 -11.65 1.17 -1.76
CA ASP A 16 -12.98 1.01 -2.33
C ASP A 16 -13.54 2.30 -2.92
N HIS A 17 -12.88 3.45 -2.71
CA HIS A 17 -13.25 4.70 -3.33
C HIS A 17 -12.60 4.80 -4.70
N ARG A 18 -13.37 4.46 -5.73
CA ARG A 18 -12.83 4.35 -7.08
C ARG A 18 -12.12 5.60 -7.55
N LEU A 19 -12.73 6.78 -7.33
CA LEU A 19 -12.12 8.04 -7.77
C LEU A 19 -10.82 8.32 -7.04
N PHE A 20 -10.77 7.99 -5.75
CA PHE A 20 -9.55 8.18 -4.98
C PHE A 20 -8.44 7.24 -5.48
N ALA A 21 -8.79 5.98 -5.72
CA ALA A 21 -7.82 5.01 -6.23
C ALA A 21 -7.27 5.45 -7.60
N GLU A 22 -8.15 5.95 -8.48
CA GLU A 22 -7.71 6.45 -9.78
C GLU A 22 -6.80 7.66 -9.65
N ALA A 23 -7.08 8.53 -8.69
CA ALA A 23 -6.22 9.68 -8.43
C ALA A 23 -4.84 9.25 -7.95
N LEU A 24 -4.78 8.23 -7.08
CA LEU A 24 -3.50 7.69 -6.63
C LEU A 24 -2.72 7.08 -7.79
N GLU A 25 -3.39 6.31 -8.64
CA GLU A 25 -2.75 5.73 -9.80
C GLU A 25 -2.18 6.80 -10.73
N ALA A 26 -2.96 7.85 -10.98
CA ALA A 26 -2.51 8.94 -11.84
C ALA A 26 -1.28 9.64 -11.24
N MET A 27 -1.32 9.87 -9.94
CA MET A 27 -0.21 10.51 -9.24
C MET A 27 1.05 9.66 -9.33
N LEU A 28 0.92 8.36 -9.13
CA LEU A 28 2.08 7.47 -9.11
C LEU A 28 2.60 7.17 -10.51
N SER A 29 1.74 7.25 -11.54
CA SER A 29 2.17 6.93 -12.90
C SER A 29 3.19 7.91 -13.44
N SER A 30 3.29 9.10 -12.86
CA SER A 30 4.30 10.08 -13.29
C SER A 30 5.64 9.89 -12.56
N GLU A 31 5.72 8.93 -11.63
CA GLU A 31 6.94 8.70 -10.87
C GLU A 31 7.66 7.48 -11.42
N ALA A 32 8.82 7.68 -12.04
CA ALA A 32 9.55 6.60 -12.71
C ALA A 32 10.02 5.51 -11.76
N ARG A 33 10.17 5.82 -10.48
CA ARG A 33 10.65 4.85 -9.50
C ARG A 33 9.54 3.92 -8.98
N ILE A 34 8.31 4.12 -9.43
CA ILE A 34 7.14 3.38 -8.93
C ILE A 34 6.34 2.84 -10.12
N GLU A 35 5.93 1.59 -10.02
CA GLU A 35 5.04 0.97 -11.01
C GLU A 35 3.80 0.45 -10.29
N VAL A 36 2.62 0.93 -10.66
CA VAL A 36 1.37 0.42 -10.12
C VAL A 36 1.03 -0.86 -10.87
N VAL A 37 0.98 -1.98 -10.16
CA VAL A 37 0.78 -3.29 -10.80
C VAL A 37 -0.64 -3.79 -10.68
N GLY A 38 -1.49 -3.14 -9.88
CA GLY A 38 -2.87 -3.55 -9.77
C GLY A 38 -3.64 -2.68 -8.81
N SER A 39 -4.95 -2.91 -8.78
CA SER A 39 -5.86 -2.14 -7.94
C SER A 39 -6.94 -3.09 -7.42
N ALA A 40 -7.23 -3.00 -6.14
CA ALA A 40 -8.26 -3.81 -5.48
C ALA A 40 -9.29 -2.88 -4.85
N SER A 41 -10.54 -3.33 -4.80
CA SER A 41 -11.62 -2.52 -4.24
C SER A 41 -12.15 -3.07 -2.91
N ASP A 42 -11.61 -4.18 -2.44
CA ASP A 42 -11.94 -4.69 -1.09
C ASP A 42 -10.75 -5.48 -0.57
N GLY A 43 -10.81 -5.81 0.73
CA GLY A 43 -9.69 -6.47 1.39
C GLY A 43 -9.42 -7.87 0.89
N GLY A 44 -10.48 -8.61 0.53
CA GLY A 44 -10.31 -9.96 0.01
C GLY A 44 -9.59 -9.94 -1.33
N GLU A 45 -10.01 -9.04 -2.22
CA GLU A 45 -9.35 -8.88 -3.51
C GLU A 45 -7.91 -8.42 -3.33
N ALA A 46 -7.66 -7.54 -2.35
CA ALA A 46 -6.30 -7.05 -2.09
C ALA A 46 -5.37 -8.19 -1.69
N VAL A 47 -5.83 -9.07 -0.80
CA VAL A 47 -5.01 -10.22 -0.39
C VAL A 47 -4.75 -11.16 -1.56
N ASP A 48 -5.79 -11.42 -2.36
CA ASP A 48 -5.64 -12.31 -3.50
C ASP A 48 -4.66 -11.76 -4.53
N LEU A 49 -4.77 -10.46 -4.84
CA LEU A 49 -3.85 -9.85 -5.79
C LEU A 49 -2.44 -9.76 -5.22
N ALA A 50 -2.30 -9.51 -3.91
CA ALA A 50 -0.96 -9.50 -3.31
C ALA A 50 -0.29 -10.86 -3.44
N ARG A 51 -1.07 -11.95 -3.27
CA ARG A 51 -0.52 -13.30 -3.42
C ARG A 51 -0.09 -13.55 -4.86
N ARG A 52 -0.89 -13.13 -5.84
CA ARG A 52 -0.63 -13.42 -7.24
C ARG A 52 0.42 -12.52 -7.86
N LEU A 53 0.39 -11.23 -7.52
CA LEU A 53 1.27 -10.25 -8.16
C LEU A 53 2.58 -10.04 -7.43
N GLN A 54 2.62 -10.39 -6.15
CA GLN A 54 3.81 -10.23 -5.31
C GLN A 54 4.38 -8.82 -5.37
N PRO A 55 3.56 -7.80 -5.03
CA PRO A 55 4.04 -6.42 -5.06
C PRO A 55 5.05 -6.17 -3.95
N ASP A 56 5.85 -5.13 -4.13
CA ASP A 56 6.78 -4.72 -3.07
C ASP A 56 6.05 -3.99 -1.95
N VAL A 57 5.07 -3.18 -2.32
CA VAL A 57 4.32 -2.35 -1.36
C VAL A 57 2.84 -2.43 -1.70
N VAL A 58 1.99 -2.50 -0.68
CA VAL A 58 0.55 -2.36 -0.84
C VAL A 58 0.12 -1.08 -0.14
N ALA A 59 -0.47 -0.16 -0.89
CA ALA A 59 -1.10 1.03 -0.31
C ALA A 59 -2.54 0.64 -0.02
N LEU A 60 -2.87 0.51 1.27
CA LEU A 60 -4.05 -0.21 1.73
C LEU A 60 -4.94 0.69 2.56
N ASP A 61 -6.14 0.96 2.07
CA ASP A 61 -7.14 1.72 2.84
C ASP A 61 -7.62 0.89 4.03
N ILE A 62 -7.73 1.53 5.17
CA ILE A 62 -8.21 0.87 6.38
C ILE A 62 -9.68 0.47 6.24
N SER A 63 -10.50 1.36 5.68
CA SER A 63 -11.95 1.16 5.62
C SER A 63 -12.38 0.61 4.28
N MET A 64 -12.57 -0.69 4.21
CA MET A 64 -13.04 -1.36 3.00
C MET A 64 -14.11 -2.37 3.33
N PRO A 65 -15.03 -2.66 2.38
CA PRO A 65 -16.03 -3.69 2.60
C PRO A 65 -15.41 -5.08 2.55
N VAL A 66 -16.17 -6.08 2.99
CA VAL A 66 -15.83 -7.50 3.01
C VAL A 66 -14.74 -7.79 4.03
N MET A 67 -13.58 -7.15 3.89
CA MET A 67 -12.46 -7.34 4.80
C MET A 67 -11.75 -6.00 4.91
N ASP A 68 -11.65 -5.46 6.13
CA ASP A 68 -11.03 -4.15 6.30
C ASP A 68 -9.50 -4.23 6.14
N GLY A 69 -8.86 -3.06 6.13
CA GLY A 69 -7.43 -3.00 5.90
C GLY A 69 -6.60 -3.67 6.98
N PHE A 70 -7.03 -3.63 8.24
CA PHE A 70 -6.27 -4.28 9.31
C PHE A 70 -6.26 -5.79 9.13
N GLU A 71 -7.40 -6.36 8.82
CA GLU A 71 -7.50 -7.79 8.59
C GLU A 71 -6.73 -8.20 7.34
N ALA A 72 -6.83 -7.42 6.28
CA ALA A 72 -6.11 -7.70 5.05
C ALA A 72 -4.59 -7.66 5.29
N ALA A 73 -4.11 -6.66 6.05
CA ALA A 73 -2.69 -6.56 6.34
C ALA A 73 -2.19 -7.77 7.11
N ALA A 74 -2.97 -8.24 8.09
CA ALA A 74 -2.59 -9.41 8.87
C ALA A 74 -2.49 -10.66 7.99
N LYS A 75 -3.41 -10.81 7.04
CA LYS A 75 -3.35 -11.93 6.11
C LYS A 75 -2.18 -11.82 5.15
N MET A 76 -1.84 -10.62 4.72
CA MET A 76 -0.70 -10.42 3.82
C MET A 76 0.62 -10.78 4.49
N GLU A 77 0.71 -10.61 5.80
CA GLU A 77 1.93 -11.01 6.52
C GLU A 77 2.18 -12.50 6.48
N GLN A 78 1.15 -13.28 6.22
CA GLN A 78 1.27 -14.74 6.17
C GLN A 78 1.56 -15.27 4.77
N LEU A 79 1.67 -14.40 3.79
CA LEU A 79 2.00 -14.81 2.44
C LEU A 79 3.46 -15.24 2.36
N GLN A 80 3.76 -16.05 1.34
CA GLN A 80 5.12 -16.53 1.13
C GLN A 80 6.10 -15.38 0.92
N ARG A 81 5.65 -14.34 0.23
CA ARG A 81 6.44 -13.12 0.03
C ARG A 81 5.60 -11.93 0.49
N PRO A 82 5.63 -11.63 1.79
CA PRO A 82 4.79 -10.56 2.32
C PRO A 82 5.20 -9.21 1.75
N PRO A 83 4.25 -8.42 1.25
CA PRO A 83 4.57 -7.05 0.84
C PRO A 83 4.73 -6.16 2.05
N ALA A 84 5.37 -5.01 1.86
CA ALA A 84 5.34 -3.97 2.87
C ALA A 84 3.98 -3.27 2.77
N VAL A 85 3.26 -3.17 3.87
CA VAL A 85 1.93 -2.57 3.87
C VAL A 85 2.03 -1.13 4.35
N LEU A 86 1.49 -0.22 3.54
CA LEU A 86 1.38 1.20 3.87
C LEU A 86 -0.10 1.51 4.04
N MET A 87 -0.52 1.82 5.27
CA MET A 87 -1.92 2.08 5.56
C MET A 87 -2.33 3.49 5.15
N LEU A 88 -3.49 3.59 4.53
CA LEU A 88 -4.10 4.87 4.18
C LEU A 88 -5.36 5.04 5.00
N THR A 89 -5.55 6.22 5.60
CA THR A 89 -6.68 6.43 6.47
C THR A 89 -7.15 7.87 6.45
N GLY A 90 -8.44 8.08 6.71
CA GLY A 90 -8.98 9.41 6.92
C GLY A 90 -8.76 9.93 8.33
N SER A 91 -8.14 9.15 9.21
CA SER A 91 -8.01 9.49 10.62
C SER A 91 -6.56 9.33 11.08
N ASN A 92 -6.10 10.23 11.96
CA ASN A 92 -4.80 10.09 12.59
C ASN A 92 -4.93 9.76 14.08
N ALA A 93 -6.04 9.16 14.48
CA ALA A 93 -6.26 8.77 15.88
C ALA A 93 -5.16 7.81 16.34
N PRO A 94 -4.61 8.01 17.55
CA PRO A 94 -3.52 7.13 18.03
C PRO A 94 -3.88 5.66 18.07
N GLU A 95 -5.12 5.31 18.39
CA GLU A 95 -5.53 3.91 18.43
C GLU A 95 -5.50 3.27 17.04
N ASP A 96 -5.78 4.04 15.99
CA ASP A 96 -5.72 3.52 14.63
C ASP A 96 -4.26 3.32 14.20
N ILE A 97 -3.38 4.22 14.61
CA ILE A 97 -1.95 4.08 14.33
C ILE A 97 -1.39 2.84 15.02
N ASP A 98 -1.74 2.63 16.28
CA ASP A 98 -1.31 1.45 17.02
C ASP A 98 -1.84 0.17 16.37
N ARG A 99 -3.09 0.20 15.94
CA ARG A 99 -3.71 -0.98 15.32
C ARG A 99 -3.03 -1.31 14.00
N ALA A 100 -2.69 -0.28 13.21
CA ALA A 100 -1.97 -0.49 11.96
C ALA A 100 -0.62 -1.14 12.20
N ARG A 101 0.10 -0.65 13.21
CA ARG A 101 1.41 -1.20 13.54
C ARG A 101 1.30 -2.67 13.99
N ARG A 102 0.32 -2.98 14.83
CA ARG A 102 0.10 -4.36 15.29
C ARG A 102 -0.32 -5.29 14.16
N ALA A 103 -0.96 -4.75 13.13
CA ALA A 103 -1.32 -5.53 11.95
C ALA A 103 -0.15 -5.72 10.98
N GLY A 104 1.02 -5.17 11.30
CA GLY A 104 2.23 -5.36 10.51
C GLY A 104 2.52 -4.28 9.50
N ALA A 105 1.79 -3.15 9.56
CA ALA A 105 2.02 -2.06 8.59
C ALA A 105 3.41 -1.45 8.79
N LYS A 106 4.09 -1.16 7.68
CA LYS A 106 5.39 -0.51 7.72
C LYS A 106 5.28 1.00 7.73
N GLY A 107 4.10 1.54 7.40
CA GLY A 107 3.88 2.96 7.40
C GLY A 107 2.41 3.29 7.47
N TYR A 108 2.10 4.57 7.63
CA TYR A 108 0.75 5.05 7.88
C TYR A 108 0.67 6.48 7.32
N ILE A 109 -0.30 6.74 6.47
CA ILE A 109 -0.50 8.06 5.89
C ILE A 109 -1.96 8.44 6.02
N THR A 110 -2.23 9.67 6.46
CA THR A 110 -3.58 10.20 6.43
C THR A 110 -3.89 10.71 5.02
N LYS A 111 -5.14 10.55 4.60
CA LYS A 111 -5.54 10.90 3.24
C LYS A 111 -5.40 12.39 2.95
N ASP A 112 -5.46 13.24 3.97
CA ASP A 112 -5.30 14.68 3.78
C ASP A 112 -3.86 15.09 3.46
N THR A 113 -2.87 14.24 3.75
CA THR A 113 -1.47 14.54 3.44
C THR A 113 -0.93 13.68 2.29
N ILE A 114 -1.82 12.93 1.62
CA ILE A 114 -1.39 11.91 0.67
C ILE A 114 -0.58 12.49 -0.49
N ALA A 115 -1.00 13.64 -1.03
CA ALA A 115 -0.34 14.22 -2.20
C ALA A 115 1.10 14.58 -1.91
N ALA A 116 1.39 15.03 -0.68
CA ALA A 116 2.74 15.45 -0.32
C ALA A 116 3.63 14.30 0.12
N ARG A 117 3.06 13.18 0.57
CA ARG A 117 3.83 12.17 1.28
C ARG A 117 3.84 10.79 0.66
N LEU A 118 2.97 10.52 -0.31
CA LEU A 118 2.75 9.15 -0.78
C LEU A 118 4.00 8.56 -1.42
N VAL A 119 4.64 9.27 -2.34
CA VAL A 119 5.80 8.75 -3.05
C VAL A 119 6.92 8.41 -2.05
N ASP A 120 7.26 9.35 -1.17
CA ASP A 120 8.31 9.12 -0.19
C ASP A 120 7.97 7.97 0.74
N ALA A 121 6.72 7.88 1.14
CA ALA A 121 6.29 6.81 2.05
C ALA A 121 6.38 5.43 1.38
N ILE A 122 6.02 5.35 0.10
CA ILE A 122 6.13 4.10 -0.64
C ILE A 122 7.59 3.68 -0.76
N LEU A 123 8.45 4.61 -1.16
CA LEU A 123 9.86 4.29 -1.32
C LEU A 123 10.49 3.90 0.01
N SER A 124 10.11 4.57 1.09
CA SER A 124 10.62 4.25 2.41
C SER A 124 10.14 2.89 2.88
N ALA A 125 8.88 2.54 2.63
CA ALA A 125 8.33 1.25 3.02
C ALA A 125 9.04 0.11 2.28
N ALA A 126 9.34 0.33 1.00
CA ALA A 126 10.02 -0.69 0.19
C ALA A 126 11.44 -0.94 0.68
N ASP A 127 12.09 0.05 1.29
CA ASP A 127 13.47 -0.07 1.76
C ASP A 127 13.58 -0.76 3.11
N LYS A 128 12.49 -0.85 3.87
CA LYS A 128 12.59 -1.44 5.21
C LYS A 128 12.71 -2.95 5.10
N PRO A 129 13.70 -3.53 5.78
CA PRO A 129 13.78 -5.00 5.82
C PRO A 129 12.54 -5.57 6.46
N GLY A 130 12.10 -6.69 5.96
CA GLY A 130 10.85 -7.34 6.33
C GLY A 130 10.68 -7.72 7.76
#